data_46e9105bcd11de78f2d5f12b7fce470d
#
_entry.id   46e9105bcd11de78f2d5f12b7fce470d
#
_cell.length_a   1.000
_cell.length_b   1.000
_cell.length_c   1.000
_cell.angle_alpha   90.00
_cell.angle_beta   90.00
_cell.angle_gamma   90.00
#
_symmetry.space_group_name_H-M   'P 1'
#
loop_
_entity.id
_entity.type
_entity.pdbx_description
1 polymer ?
#
loop_
_entity_poly.entity_id
_entity_poly.type
_entity_poly.pdbx_seq_one_letter_code
_entity_poly.pdbx_strand_id
1 'polypeptide(L)'
;MKLGKTYNMTTYKETGVDIELGNEIAKYLGFKDYGATIMCGGEELVMSTDGVGTKILVAEAQQKFDTIGIDLVAMCANDILCKFAKPVCFLDYYATGKIVLDKSKQILDGILKGCEIAGCELKGGETAEMPGVYKGSNFDLAGFILGFTVDRMKDTKVRF
;
A
#
# COMPACT_ATOMS: atom_id res chain seq x y z
N MET A 1 26.97 25.45 -28.98
CA MET A 1 26.24 24.18 -29.05
C MET A 1 25.17 24.21 -27.99
N LYS A 2 23.91 24.54 -28.34
CA LYS A 2 22.79 24.70 -27.41
C LYS A 2 22.12 23.35 -27.20
N LEU A 3 22.32 22.74 -26.04
CA LEU A 3 21.54 21.59 -25.56
C LEU A 3 20.29 22.10 -24.87
N GLY A 4 19.27 22.46 -25.63
CA GLY A 4 17.96 22.77 -25.13
C GLY A 4 17.04 21.55 -25.30
N LYS A 5 17.17 20.53 -24.47
CA LYS A 5 16.08 19.57 -24.27
C LYS A 5 15.13 20.17 -23.26
N THR A 6 14.06 20.79 -23.74
CA THR A 6 12.86 21.05 -22.94
C THR A 6 12.27 19.68 -22.58
N TYR A 7 12.47 19.24 -21.34
CA TYR A 7 11.68 18.15 -20.79
C TYR A 7 10.26 18.70 -20.59
N ASN A 8 9.31 18.27 -21.42
CA ASN A 8 7.91 18.46 -21.12
C ASN A 8 7.64 17.67 -19.80
N MET A 9 7.49 18.39 -18.70
CA MET A 9 7.10 17.77 -17.44
C MET A 9 5.63 17.39 -17.56
N THR A 10 5.36 16.09 -17.64
CA THR A 10 4.00 15.55 -17.58
C THR A 10 3.44 15.73 -16.18
N THR A 11 2.27 16.33 -16.07
CA THR A 11 1.57 16.50 -14.78
C THR A 11 0.77 15.23 -14.42
N TYR A 12 0.44 15.05 -13.15
CA TYR A 12 -0.46 13.96 -12.72
C TYR A 12 -1.80 13.99 -13.46
N LYS A 13 -2.37 15.17 -13.68
CA LYS A 13 -3.63 15.35 -14.40
C LYS A 13 -3.57 14.86 -15.85
N GLU A 14 -2.45 15.11 -16.54
CA GLU A 14 -2.23 14.63 -17.92
C GLU A 14 -2.08 13.09 -17.97
N THR A 15 -1.69 12.45 -16.87
CA THR A 15 -1.63 10.99 -16.76
C THR A 15 -2.94 10.36 -16.29
N GLY A 16 -4.00 11.15 -16.08
CA GLY A 16 -5.31 10.68 -15.65
C GLY A 16 -5.53 10.69 -14.13
N VAL A 17 -4.59 11.24 -13.34
CA VAL A 17 -4.70 11.36 -11.88
C VAL A 17 -5.07 12.79 -11.50
N ASP A 18 -6.30 13.01 -11.06
CA ASP A 18 -6.77 14.31 -10.59
C ASP A 18 -6.70 14.40 -9.07
N ILE A 19 -5.62 15.03 -8.57
CA ILE A 19 -5.36 15.20 -7.14
C ILE A 19 -6.43 16.06 -6.46
N GLU A 20 -6.98 17.05 -7.18
CA GLU A 20 -8.00 17.95 -6.63
C GLU A 20 -9.29 17.19 -6.35
N LEU A 21 -9.75 16.35 -7.29
CA LEU A 21 -10.90 15.48 -7.08
C LEU A 21 -10.67 14.48 -5.93
N GLY A 22 -9.48 13.90 -5.82
CA GLY A 22 -9.11 13.04 -4.70
C GLY A 22 -9.23 13.77 -3.35
N ASN A 23 -8.75 15.00 -3.28
CA ASN A 23 -8.86 15.85 -2.09
C ASN A 23 -10.32 16.22 -1.76
N GLU A 24 -11.18 16.43 -2.76
CA GLU A 24 -12.61 16.67 -2.55
C GLU A 24 -13.30 15.45 -1.92
N ILE A 25 -12.98 14.24 -2.37
CA ILE A 25 -13.50 12.99 -1.78
C ILE A 25 -13.05 12.86 -0.32
N ALA A 26 -11.78 13.12 -0.02
CA ALA A 26 -11.27 13.07 1.34
C ALA A 26 -11.97 14.10 2.25
N LYS A 27 -12.21 15.32 1.75
CA LYS A 27 -12.99 16.35 2.46
C LYS A 27 -14.44 15.93 2.70
N TYR A 28 -15.07 15.31 1.70
CA TYR A 28 -16.44 14.81 1.83
C TYR A 28 -16.58 13.76 2.94
N LEU A 29 -15.59 12.87 3.06
CA LEU A 29 -15.54 11.86 4.11
C LEU A 29 -15.09 12.42 5.47
N GLY A 30 -14.52 13.62 5.51
CA GLY A 30 -14.01 14.25 6.73
C GLY A 30 -12.67 13.71 7.20
N PHE A 31 -11.98 12.88 6.40
CA PHE A 31 -10.67 12.32 6.72
C PHE A 31 -9.54 13.30 6.36
N LYS A 32 -8.53 13.37 7.23
CA LYS A 32 -7.40 14.31 7.06
C LYS A 32 -6.04 13.62 7.10
N ASP A 33 -6.00 12.39 7.56
CA ASP A 33 -4.77 11.66 7.86
C ASP A 33 -4.70 10.34 7.10
N TYR A 34 -3.49 9.86 6.86
CA TYR A 34 -3.24 8.57 6.20
C TYR A 34 -3.63 7.37 7.09
N GLY A 35 -3.40 7.47 8.40
CA GLY A 35 -3.76 6.44 9.36
C GLY A 35 -4.98 6.84 10.19
N ALA A 36 -5.96 5.94 10.29
CA ALA A 36 -7.11 6.09 11.17
C ALA A 36 -6.76 5.66 12.59
N THR A 37 -7.27 6.38 13.59
CA THR A 37 -6.98 6.12 15.00
C THR A 37 -8.28 5.87 15.77
N ILE A 38 -8.30 4.82 16.58
CA ILE A 38 -9.40 4.53 17.52
C ILE A 38 -8.86 4.14 18.90
N MET A 39 -9.63 4.44 19.94
CA MET A 39 -9.36 3.95 21.30
C MET A 39 -10.07 2.61 21.52
N CYS A 40 -9.34 1.60 21.96
CA CYS A 40 -9.87 0.27 22.25
C CYS A 40 -9.19 -0.30 23.50
N GLY A 41 -9.97 -0.55 24.56
CA GLY A 41 -9.46 -1.13 25.81
C GLY A 41 -8.39 -0.29 26.53
N GLY A 42 -8.35 1.01 26.28
CA GLY A 42 -7.34 1.93 26.86
C GLY A 42 -6.10 2.09 25.99
N GLU A 43 -5.97 1.33 24.89
CA GLU A 43 -4.89 1.42 23.92
C GLU A 43 -5.34 2.23 22.69
N GLU A 44 -4.44 2.98 22.12
CA GLU A 44 -4.65 3.70 20.85
C GLU A 44 -4.24 2.80 19.68
N LEU A 45 -5.25 2.32 18.95
CA LEU A 45 -5.05 1.54 17.72
C LEU A 45 -4.96 2.47 16.52
N VAL A 46 -4.01 2.17 15.64
CA VAL A 46 -3.85 2.87 14.36
C VAL A 46 -3.95 1.85 13.23
N MET A 47 -4.71 2.20 12.20
CA MET A 47 -4.94 1.33 11.06
C MET A 47 -4.89 2.13 9.76
N SER A 48 -4.48 1.46 8.69
CA SER A 48 -4.50 2.00 7.33
C SER A 48 -4.79 0.91 6.32
N THR A 49 -5.23 1.33 5.16
CA THR A 49 -5.36 0.49 3.96
C THR A 49 -4.77 1.22 2.77
N ASP A 50 -4.01 0.51 1.97
CA ASP A 50 -3.39 1.05 0.75
C ASP A 50 -3.27 -0.04 -0.32
N GLY A 51 -3.08 0.38 -1.56
CA GLY A 51 -2.88 -0.48 -2.72
C GLY A 51 -1.57 -0.16 -3.43
N VAL A 52 -0.94 -1.18 -4.04
CA VAL A 52 0.32 -0.97 -4.77
C VAL A 52 0.16 -0.03 -5.97
N GLY A 53 -1.00 -0.06 -6.62
CA GLY A 53 -1.30 0.80 -7.76
C GLY A 53 -0.50 0.44 -9.01
N THR A 54 -0.15 1.46 -9.81
CA THR A 54 0.41 1.28 -11.16
C THR A 54 1.79 0.60 -11.22
N LYS A 55 2.51 0.48 -10.10
CA LYS A 55 3.76 -0.28 -10.02
C LYS A 55 3.58 -1.76 -10.38
N ILE A 56 2.37 -2.30 -10.21
CA ILE A 56 2.00 -3.65 -10.68
C ILE A 56 2.29 -3.83 -12.16
N LEU A 57 2.06 -2.81 -13.00
CA LEU A 57 2.34 -2.88 -14.43
C LEU A 57 3.84 -3.05 -14.72
N VAL A 58 4.70 -2.53 -13.87
CA VAL A 58 6.15 -2.72 -13.97
C VAL A 58 6.52 -4.16 -13.62
N ALA A 59 5.95 -4.72 -12.55
CA ALA A 59 6.13 -6.12 -12.18
C ALA A 59 5.67 -7.07 -13.29
N GLU A 60 4.51 -6.79 -13.91
CA GLU A 60 4.00 -7.53 -15.06
C GLU A 60 4.94 -7.44 -16.27
N ALA A 61 5.39 -6.25 -16.63
CA ALA A 61 6.30 -6.06 -17.78
C ALA A 61 7.64 -6.78 -17.58
N GLN A 62 8.13 -6.86 -16.34
CA GLN A 62 9.38 -7.54 -15.99
C GLN A 62 9.19 -9.02 -15.66
N GLN A 63 7.95 -9.51 -15.56
CA GLN A 63 7.63 -10.87 -15.10
C GLN A 63 8.32 -11.20 -13.75
N LYS A 64 8.41 -10.21 -12.87
CA LYS A 64 9.06 -10.30 -11.57
C LYS A 64 8.09 -9.88 -10.47
N PHE A 65 7.71 -10.80 -9.60
CA PHE A 65 6.64 -10.62 -8.62
C PHE A 65 7.07 -10.78 -7.17
N ASP A 66 8.30 -11.19 -6.93
CA ASP A 66 8.85 -11.54 -5.60
C ASP A 66 9.04 -10.32 -4.66
N THR A 67 9.03 -9.10 -5.21
CA THR A 67 9.23 -7.87 -4.42
C THR A 67 7.98 -7.01 -4.29
N ILE A 68 6.96 -7.21 -5.13
CA ILE A 68 5.76 -6.35 -5.12
C ILE A 68 4.97 -6.46 -3.81
N GLY A 69 5.00 -7.63 -3.17
CA GLY A 69 4.38 -7.82 -1.85
C GLY A 69 5.09 -7.05 -0.74
N ILE A 70 6.41 -6.86 -0.84
CA ILE A 70 7.17 -6.02 0.10
C ILE A 70 6.70 -4.56 -0.02
N ASP A 71 6.51 -4.07 -1.24
CA ASP A 71 5.99 -2.72 -1.48
C ASP A 71 4.61 -2.53 -0.84
N LEU A 72 3.71 -3.52 -1.00
CA LEU A 72 2.37 -3.48 -0.42
C LEU A 72 2.41 -3.28 1.09
N VAL A 73 3.19 -4.12 1.79
CA VAL A 73 3.30 -4.01 3.25
C VAL A 73 3.97 -2.69 3.66
N ALA A 74 5.00 -2.25 2.93
CA ALA A 74 5.70 -1.01 3.23
C ALA A 74 4.80 0.23 3.12
N MET A 75 3.91 0.28 2.12
CA MET A 75 2.98 1.40 1.94
C MET A 75 2.04 1.52 3.16
N CYS A 76 1.38 0.43 3.53
CA CYS A 76 0.50 0.40 4.70
C CYS A 76 1.26 0.68 6.01
N ALA A 77 2.46 0.12 6.17
CA ALA A 77 3.27 0.30 7.39
C ALA A 77 3.71 1.76 7.56
N ASN A 78 4.10 2.42 6.48
CA ASN A 78 4.49 3.84 6.51
C ASN A 78 3.34 4.76 6.89
N ASP A 79 2.11 4.45 6.49
CA ASP A 79 0.93 5.23 6.87
C ASP A 79 0.72 5.25 8.38
N ILE A 80 0.76 4.08 9.02
CA ILE A 80 0.59 4.01 10.48
C ILE A 80 1.81 4.53 11.23
N LEU A 81 3.00 4.47 10.64
CA LEU A 81 4.21 5.05 11.21
C LEU A 81 4.09 6.58 11.34
N CYS A 82 3.38 7.25 10.42
CA CYS A 82 3.06 8.69 10.52
C CYS A 82 2.26 9.04 11.79
N LYS A 83 1.63 8.05 12.42
CA LYS A 83 0.93 8.16 13.71
C LYS A 83 1.72 7.57 14.88
N PHE A 84 3.03 7.35 14.70
CA PHE A 84 3.90 6.74 15.70
C PHE A 84 3.44 5.35 16.14
N ALA A 85 2.81 4.59 15.25
CA ALA A 85 2.34 3.26 15.56
C ALA A 85 3.33 2.19 15.11
N LYS A 86 3.49 1.17 15.95
CA LYS A 86 4.23 -0.05 15.61
C LYS A 86 3.25 -1.04 14.97
N PRO A 87 3.55 -1.57 13.78
CA PRO A 87 2.75 -2.61 13.14
C PRO A 87 2.64 -3.88 14.00
N VAL A 88 1.48 -4.54 13.95
CA VAL A 88 1.21 -5.79 14.65
C VAL A 88 0.60 -6.84 13.74
N CYS A 89 -0.37 -6.43 12.91
CA CYS A 89 -1.16 -7.33 12.08
C CYS A 89 -1.31 -6.76 10.67
N PHE A 90 -1.20 -7.64 9.68
CA PHE A 90 -1.43 -7.35 8.28
C PHE A 90 -2.46 -8.31 7.68
N LEU A 91 -3.33 -7.80 6.83
CA LEU A 91 -4.23 -8.55 5.98
C LEU A 91 -4.02 -8.13 4.53
N ASP A 92 -3.98 -9.09 3.61
CA ASP A 92 -3.85 -8.81 2.19
C ASP A 92 -5.19 -8.99 1.44
N TYR A 93 -5.30 -8.30 0.33
CA TYR A 93 -6.32 -8.52 -0.68
C TYR A 93 -5.62 -8.70 -2.03
N TYR A 94 -5.64 -9.91 -2.55
CA TYR A 94 -5.11 -10.26 -3.85
C TYR A 94 -6.26 -10.59 -4.80
N ALA A 95 -6.51 -9.72 -5.78
CA ALA A 95 -7.53 -9.91 -6.80
C ALA A 95 -6.90 -10.15 -8.16
N THR A 96 -7.38 -11.15 -8.90
CA THR A 96 -6.85 -11.48 -10.23
C THR A 96 -7.95 -11.98 -11.15
N GLY A 97 -7.74 -11.91 -12.45
CA GLY A 97 -8.67 -12.54 -13.41
C GLY A 97 -8.55 -14.06 -13.44
N LYS A 98 -7.32 -14.57 -13.24
CA LYS A 98 -7.03 -16.01 -13.15
C LYS A 98 -5.82 -16.24 -12.28
N ILE A 99 -5.94 -17.13 -11.31
CA ILE A 99 -4.83 -17.55 -10.48
C ILE A 99 -3.79 -18.31 -11.32
N VAL A 100 -2.53 -17.86 -11.24
CA VAL A 100 -1.35 -18.57 -11.72
C VAL A 100 -0.47 -18.88 -10.52
N LEU A 101 -0.42 -20.13 -10.12
CA LEU A 101 0.12 -20.56 -8.83
C LEU A 101 1.52 -20.03 -8.54
N ASP A 102 2.44 -20.13 -9.50
CA ASP A 102 3.85 -19.70 -9.31
C ASP A 102 3.96 -18.18 -9.16
N LYS A 103 3.18 -17.41 -9.90
CA LYS A 103 3.07 -15.96 -9.76
C LYS A 103 2.49 -15.59 -8.40
N SER A 104 1.39 -16.24 -8.01
CA SER A 104 0.73 -15.98 -6.73
C SER A 104 1.65 -16.28 -5.55
N LYS A 105 2.40 -17.37 -5.60
CA LYS A 105 3.40 -17.71 -4.58
C LYS A 105 4.46 -16.60 -4.43
N GLN A 106 5.04 -16.13 -5.53
CA GLN A 106 6.03 -15.04 -5.48
C GLN A 106 5.45 -13.78 -4.82
N ILE A 107 4.20 -13.41 -5.15
CA ILE A 107 3.53 -12.26 -4.56
C ILE A 107 3.36 -12.45 -3.05
N LEU A 108 2.84 -13.61 -2.63
CA LEU A 108 2.60 -13.93 -1.22
C LEU A 108 3.90 -14.05 -0.42
N ASP A 109 4.96 -14.63 -1.00
CA ASP A 109 6.29 -14.69 -0.38
C ASP A 109 6.84 -13.26 -0.16
N GLY A 110 6.61 -12.35 -1.12
CA GLY A 110 6.91 -10.93 -0.98
C GLY A 110 6.14 -10.26 0.17
N ILE A 111 4.86 -10.58 0.34
CA ILE A 111 4.04 -10.06 1.45
C ILE A 111 4.57 -10.59 2.79
N LEU A 112 4.85 -11.90 2.89
CA LEU A 112 5.43 -12.49 4.10
C LEU A 112 6.76 -11.83 4.45
N LYS A 113 7.62 -11.60 3.46
CA LYS A 113 8.89 -10.90 3.66
C LYS A 113 8.71 -9.45 4.10
N GLY A 114 7.74 -8.75 3.51
CA GLY A 114 7.36 -7.39 3.93
C GLY A 114 6.91 -7.35 5.38
N CYS A 115 6.06 -8.28 5.80
CA CYS A 115 5.61 -8.41 7.20
C CYS A 115 6.78 -8.67 8.16
N GLU A 116 7.72 -9.55 7.78
CA GLU A 116 8.93 -9.79 8.56
C GLU A 116 9.75 -8.49 8.76
N ILE A 117 9.95 -7.73 7.68
CA ILE A 117 10.69 -6.45 7.72
C ILE A 117 9.96 -5.41 8.58
N ALA A 118 8.64 -5.30 8.44
CA ALA A 118 7.82 -4.38 9.21
C ALA A 118 7.65 -4.79 10.69
N GLY A 119 7.97 -6.04 11.04
CA GLY A 119 7.81 -6.58 12.38
C GLY A 119 6.36 -6.84 12.76
N CYS A 120 5.53 -7.22 11.79
CA CYS A 120 4.13 -7.62 11.98
C CYS A 120 3.88 -9.02 11.42
N GLU A 121 2.68 -9.56 11.67
CA GLU A 121 2.29 -10.87 11.20
C GLU A 121 1.19 -10.78 10.13
N LEU A 122 1.33 -11.53 9.04
CA LEU A 122 0.21 -11.79 8.13
C LEU A 122 -0.80 -12.69 8.85
N LYS A 123 -1.99 -12.18 9.14
CA LYS A 123 -3.02 -12.91 9.91
C LYS A 123 -4.16 -13.45 9.06
N GLY A 124 -4.21 -13.09 7.80
CA GLY A 124 -5.22 -13.52 6.86
C GLY A 124 -5.29 -12.60 5.68
N GLY A 125 -6.32 -12.74 4.89
CA GLY A 125 -6.56 -11.94 3.70
C GLY A 125 -7.62 -12.57 2.81
N GLU A 126 -7.66 -12.13 1.57
CA GLU A 126 -8.58 -12.62 0.55
C GLU A 126 -7.84 -12.82 -0.77
N THR A 127 -8.08 -13.93 -1.43
CA THR A 127 -7.65 -14.18 -2.81
C THR A 127 -8.88 -14.36 -3.69
N ALA A 128 -9.14 -13.39 -4.58
CA ALA A 128 -10.34 -13.36 -5.40
C ALA A 128 -10.02 -13.58 -6.88
N GLU A 129 -10.68 -14.57 -7.53
CA GLU A 129 -10.70 -14.69 -8.97
C GLU A 129 -11.90 -13.95 -9.57
N MET A 130 -11.63 -12.89 -10.33
CA MET A 130 -12.66 -12.04 -10.93
C MET A 130 -12.41 -11.82 -12.43
N PRO A 131 -12.67 -12.84 -13.28
CA PRO A 131 -12.37 -12.78 -14.72
C PRO A 131 -13.20 -11.73 -15.47
N GLY A 132 -14.31 -11.28 -14.89
CA GLY A 132 -15.11 -10.17 -15.44
C GLY A 132 -14.51 -8.78 -15.16
N VAL A 133 -13.60 -8.66 -14.21
CA VAL A 133 -12.92 -7.41 -13.82
C VAL A 133 -11.50 -7.35 -14.37
N TYR A 134 -10.73 -8.42 -14.18
CA TYR A 134 -9.35 -8.52 -14.61
C TYR A 134 -9.19 -9.44 -15.81
N LYS A 135 -8.38 -9.04 -16.81
CA LYS A 135 -8.10 -9.88 -18.00
C LYS A 135 -6.94 -10.83 -17.71
N GLY A 136 -7.14 -12.11 -18.06
CA GLY A 136 -6.09 -13.13 -17.90
C GLY A 136 -5.59 -13.19 -16.47
N SER A 137 -4.28 -13.13 -16.25
CA SER A 137 -3.66 -13.13 -14.95
C SER A 137 -3.32 -11.72 -14.43
N ASN A 138 -3.87 -10.66 -15.02
CA ASN A 138 -3.74 -9.31 -14.46
C ASN A 138 -4.32 -9.31 -13.04
N PHE A 139 -3.73 -8.51 -12.16
CA PHE A 139 -4.07 -8.54 -10.75
C PHE A 139 -4.01 -7.16 -10.11
N ASP A 140 -4.56 -7.07 -8.92
CA ASP A 140 -4.42 -5.93 -8.02
C ASP A 140 -4.07 -6.42 -6.62
N LEU A 141 -3.41 -5.58 -5.85
CA LEU A 141 -3.00 -5.84 -4.49
C LEU A 141 -3.36 -4.66 -3.61
N ALA A 142 -4.09 -4.94 -2.55
CA ALA A 142 -4.35 -4.01 -1.46
C ALA A 142 -4.01 -4.67 -0.12
N GLY A 143 -3.75 -3.85 0.89
CA GLY A 143 -3.44 -4.31 2.22
C GLY A 143 -4.17 -3.52 3.28
N PHE A 144 -4.35 -4.14 4.42
CA PHE A 144 -4.81 -3.52 5.65
C PHE A 144 -3.80 -3.81 6.75
N ILE A 145 -3.44 -2.79 7.50
CA ILE A 145 -2.50 -2.90 8.61
C ILE A 145 -3.10 -2.34 9.90
N LEU A 146 -2.80 -2.99 11.00
CA LEU A 146 -3.13 -2.56 12.35
C LEU A 146 -1.84 -2.45 13.17
N GLY A 147 -1.76 -1.42 14.00
CA GLY A 147 -0.69 -1.24 14.96
C GLY A 147 -1.15 -0.50 16.21
N PHE A 148 -0.26 -0.38 17.18
CA PHE A 148 -0.47 0.38 18.41
C PHE A 148 0.47 1.57 18.46
N THR A 149 -0.01 2.71 18.92
CA THR A 149 0.83 3.89 19.15
C THR A 149 1.89 3.58 20.23
N VAL A 150 3.12 4.00 19.97
CA VAL A 150 4.25 3.82 20.89
C VAL A 150 4.71 5.17 21.39
N ASP A 151 4.53 5.45 22.70
CA ASP A 151 4.83 6.76 23.30
C ASP A 151 6.27 7.23 23.09
N ARG A 152 7.24 6.32 23.09
CA ARG A 152 8.64 6.66 22.82
C ARG A 152 8.89 7.26 21.44
N MET A 153 8.03 6.96 20.46
CA MET A 153 8.13 7.52 19.11
C MET A 153 7.58 8.95 19.05
N LYS A 154 6.62 9.32 19.91
CA LYS A 154 6.06 10.67 19.99
C LYS A 154 7.09 11.72 20.44
N ASP A 155 8.10 11.31 21.20
CA ASP A 155 9.18 12.19 21.69
C ASP A 155 10.32 12.39 20.66
N THR A 156 10.27 11.68 19.54
CA THR A 156 11.29 11.79 18.49
C THR A 156 11.10 13.10 17.74
N LYS A 157 11.90 14.12 18.08
CA LYS A 157 11.95 15.37 17.32
C LYS A 157 12.68 15.09 16.01
N VAL A 158 11.90 14.91 14.94
CA VAL A 158 12.47 14.91 13.58
C VAL A 158 12.97 16.33 13.32
N ARG A 159 14.28 16.50 13.22
CA ARG A 159 14.89 17.76 12.76
C ARG A 159 15.05 17.62 11.24
N PHE A 160 14.34 18.47 10.52
CA PHE A 160 14.55 18.70 9.09
C PHE A 160 15.73 19.63 8.88
#